data_ffdec998982272854192802fb4703ae6
#
_entry.id   ffdec998982272854192802fb4703ae6
#
_cell.length_a   1.000
_cell.length_b   1.000
_cell.length_c   1.000
_cell.angle_alpha   90.00
_cell.angle_beta   90.00
_cell.angle_gamma   90.00
#
_symmetry.space_group_name_H-M   'P 1'
#
loop_
_entity.id
_entity.type
_entity.pdbx_description
1 polymer ?
#
loop_
_entity_poly.entity_id
_entity_poly.type
_entity_poly.pdbx_seq_one_letter_code
_entity_poly.pdbx_strand_id
1 'polypeptide(L)'
;MGTAVRSGRTAATPDRATQLLWGVVSIACFVGIWELAWALGFADPRLLPPPHLFLLDFTGQAKFFQSTAKVGEIGESAGLSVLIAIAGTTLRVLTGLMLGFVVSVTLGILIRYFRLFGKLVLPTVRMLAPISPLAWLPVAIFVFGVGDGPAVFMVFIAVFFMILLATISQIDNVPQNYLHVARIMGATRSQLYWRVIIPAILPGLFVILRLNLFGAWMVVLIAEAAGVGSGLGQLVMLARNTFNFTLVYFTMTLIGILGVLVDVALREIQRRALYWLPKAPRRIGE
;
A
#
# COMPACT_ATOMS: atom_id res chain seq x y z
N MET A 1 -4.81 -11.46 55.94
CA MET A 1 -5.22 -10.37 55.03
C MET A 1 -4.91 -10.80 53.58
N GLY A 2 -5.90 -11.39 52.92
CA GLY A 2 -5.76 -11.93 51.59
C GLY A 2 -6.15 -10.86 50.57
N THR A 3 -5.22 -10.41 49.74
CA THR A 3 -5.50 -9.54 48.60
C THR A 3 -6.02 -10.39 47.43
N ALA A 4 -7.32 -10.27 47.14
CA ALA A 4 -7.95 -10.90 45.99
C ALA A 4 -7.33 -10.31 44.67
N VAL A 5 -6.57 -11.13 43.98
CA VAL A 5 -6.13 -10.84 42.62
C VAL A 5 -7.37 -10.86 41.72
N ARG A 6 -7.76 -9.66 41.24
CA ARG A 6 -8.80 -9.51 40.21
C ARG A 6 -8.32 -10.20 38.94
N SER A 7 -8.97 -11.31 38.60
CA SER A 7 -8.81 -11.95 37.29
C SER A 7 -9.25 -10.98 36.19
N GLY A 8 -8.29 -10.38 35.49
CA GLY A 8 -8.57 -9.62 34.28
C GLY A 8 -9.18 -10.56 33.23
N ARG A 9 -10.42 -10.32 32.83
CA ARG A 9 -11.05 -10.98 31.69
C ARG A 9 -10.15 -10.82 30.47
N THR A 10 -9.49 -11.88 30.07
CA THR A 10 -8.78 -11.94 28.78
C THR A 10 -9.84 -11.88 27.68
N ALA A 11 -9.88 -10.76 26.98
CA ALA A 11 -10.75 -10.61 25.81
C ALA A 11 -10.32 -11.67 24.78
N ALA A 12 -11.18 -12.65 24.54
CA ALA A 12 -11.02 -13.64 23.49
C ALA A 12 -10.82 -12.89 22.14
N THR A 13 -9.82 -13.28 21.36
CA THR A 13 -9.64 -12.72 20.01
C THR A 13 -10.91 -12.99 19.20
N PRO A 14 -11.59 -11.96 18.69
CA PRO A 14 -12.86 -12.16 18.01
C PRO A 14 -12.67 -13.06 16.79
N ASP A 15 -13.63 -13.98 16.58
CA ASP A 15 -13.70 -14.88 15.44
C ASP A 15 -13.67 -14.05 14.14
N ARG A 16 -13.16 -14.63 13.03
CA ARG A 16 -13.10 -13.95 11.74
C ARG A 16 -14.46 -13.39 11.31
N ALA A 17 -15.54 -14.12 11.59
CA ALA A 17 -16.91 -13.67 11.33
C ALA A 17 -17.25 -12.42 12.14
N THR A 18 -16.86 -12.35 13.42
CA THR A 18 -17.06 -11.20 14.29
C THR A 18 -16.26 -9.98 13.83
N GLN A 19 -15.01 -10.19 13.36
CA GLN A 19 -14.18 -9.09 12.79
C GLN A 19 -14.79 -8.51 11.51
N LEU A 20 -15.29 -9.36 10.62
CA LEU A 20 -15.99 -8.94 9.41
C LEU A 20 -17.29 -8.17 9.75
N LEU A 21 -18.05 -8.67 10.70
CA LEU A 21 -19.28 -8.03 11.17
C LEU A 21 -19.02 -6.62 11.72
N TRP A 22 -18.00 -6.47 12.57
CA TRP A 22 -17.59 -5.14 13.07
C TRP A 22 -17.10 -4.22 11.96
N GLY A 23 -16.40 -4.74 10.95
CA GLY A 23 -15.99 -3.98 9.77
C GLY A 23 -17.20 -3.46 8.97
N VAL A 24 -18.18 -4.32 8.71
CA VAL A 24 -19.42 -3.94 8.01
C VAL A 24 -20.22 -2.93 8.83
N VAL A 25 -20.38 -3.15 10.14
CA VAL A 25 -21.07 -2.21 11.04
C VAL A 25 -20.37 -0.85 11.04
N SER A 26 -19.05 -0.79 11.09
CA SER A 26 -18.30 0.46 11.06
C SER A 26 -18.53 1.24 9.77
N ILE A 27 -18.48 0.56 8.60
CA ILE A 27 -18.75 1.19 7.30
C ILE A 27 -20.21 1.66 7.22
N ALA A 28 -21.15 0.83 7.68
CA ALA A 28 -22.57 1.17 7.69
C ALA A 28 -22.86 2.38 8.59
N CYS A 29 -22.24 2.45 9.77
CA CYS A 29 -22.34 3.61 10.67
C CYS A 29 -21.78 4.87 10.01
N PHE A 30 -20.61 4.79 9.36
CA PHE A 30 -20.00 5.91 8.66
C PHE A 30 -20.90 6.45 7.54
N VAL A 31 -21.41 5.55 6.67
CA VAL A 31 -22.35 5.89 5.60
C VAL A 31 -23.64 6.46 6.17
N GLY A 32 -24.18 5.85 7.25
CA GLY A 32 -25.40 6.32 7.91
C GLY A 32 -25.27 7.71 8.51
N ILE A 33 -24.12 8.02 9.15
CA ILE A 33 -23.86 9.37 9.68
C ILE A 33 -23.79 10.38 8.53
N TRP A 34 -23.18 10.03 7.41
CA TRP A 34 -23.09 10.90 6.24
C TRP A 34 -24.47 11.17 5.63
N GLU A 35 -25.29 10.13 5.43
CA GLU A 35 -26.68 10.26 4.94
C GLU A 35 -27.54 11.10 5.91
N LEU A 36 -27.37 10.91 7.21
CA LEU A 36 -28.09 11.69 8.23
C LEU A 36 -27.68 13.17 8.20
N ALA A 37 -26.40 13.47 8.05
CA ALA A 37 -25.91 14.85 7.93
C ALA A 37 -26.50 15.55 6.71
N TRP A 38 -26.63 14.82 5.59
CA TRP A 38 -27.31 15.33 4.40
C TRP A 38 -28.82 15.53 4.64
N ALA A 39 -29.51 14.56 5.22
CA ALA A 39 -30.94 14.64 5.47
C ALA A 39 -31.32 15.78 6.44
N LEU A 40 -30.42 16.12 7.38
CA LEU A 40 -30.59 17.26 8.31
C LEU A 40 -30.23 18.63 7.70
N GLY A 41 -29.77 18.65 6.43
CA GLY A 41 -29.39 19.88 5.73
C GLY A 41 -28.04 20.48 6.12
N PHE A 42 -27.20 19.74 6.86
CA PHE A 42 -25.83 20.17 7.20
C PHE A 42 -24.84 20.05 6.03
N ALA A 43 -25.16 19.26 5.01
CA ALA A 43 -24.31 19.03 3.86
C ALA A 43 -25.00 19.52 2.57
N ASP A 44 -24.32 20.40 1.81
CA ASP A 44 -24.78 20.79 0.47
C ASP A 44 -24.54 19.62 -0.50
N PRO A 45 -25.60 19.07 -1.16
CA PRO A 45 -25.47 17.95 -2.09
C PRO A 45 -24.51 18.22 -3.25
N ARG A 46 -24.27 19.50 -3.58
CA ARG A 46 -23.37 19.92 -4.64
C ARG A 46 -21.91 19.77 -4.27
N LEU A 47 -21.56 19.96 -2.99
CA LEU A 47 -20.19 19.89 -2.48
C LEU A 47 -19.90 18.54 -1.82
N LEU A 48 -20.89 18.00 -1.10
CA LEU A 48 -20.80 16.75 -0.37
C LEU A 48 -21.98 15.84 -0.77
N PRO A 49 -21.96 15.23 -1.96
CA PRO A 49 -23.05 14.38 -2.42
C PRO A 49 -23.24 13.19 -1.47
N PRO A 50 -24.50 12.84 -1.14
CA PRO A 50 -24.77 11.69 -0.29
C PRO A 50 -24.37 10.38 -0.98
N PRO A 51 -23.95 9.37 -0.21
CA PRO A 51 -23.46 8.08 -0.74
C PRO A 51 -24.39 7.40 -1.75
N HIS A 52 -25.70 7.49 -1.57
CA HIS A 52 -26.62 6.87 -2.51
C HIS A 52 -26.56 7.47 -3.93
N LEU A 53 -26.27 8.76 -4.10
CA LEU A 53 -26.22 9.40 -5.42
C LEU A 53 -25.00 8.91 -6.23
N PHE A 54 -23.81 8.81 -5.62
CA PHE A 54 -22.63 8.40 -6.38
C PHE A 54 -22.46 6.88 -6.46
N LEU A 55 -23.06 6.10 -5.56
CA LEU A 55 -22.99 4.64 -5.62
C LEU A 55 -24.02 4.04 -6.58
N LEU A 56 -25.23 4.62 -6.67
CA LEU A 56 -26.31 4.09 -7.52
C LEU A 56 -26.20 4.52 -8.98
N ASP A 57 -25.60 5.69 -9.27
CA ASP A 57 -25.42 6.19 -10.64
C ASP A 57 -24.10 5.69 -11.28
N PHE A 58 -23.86 4.37 -11.21
CA PHE A 58 -22.67 3.76 -11.82
C PHE A 58 -22.59 4.02 -13.32
N THR A 59 -23.70 3.90 -14.02
CA THR A 59 -23.76 4.05 -15.49
C THR A 59 -23.48 5.47 -15.96
N GLY A 60 -23.96 6.48 -15.20
CA GLY A 60 -23.67 7.89 -15.46
C GLY A 60 -22.19 8.20 -15.26
N GLN A 61 -21.61 7.74 -14.15
CA GLN A 61 -20.22 7.97 -13.82
C GLN A 61 -19.26 7.19 -14.75
N ALA A 62 -19.61 5.98 -15.18
CA ALA A 62 -18.79 5.14 -16.06
C ALA A 62 -18.51 5.78 -17.43
N LYS A 63 -19.39 6.66 -17.93
CA LYS A 63 -19.18 7.38 -19.20
C LYS A 63 -17.96 8.32 -19.15
N PHE A 64 -17.64 8.90 -18.00
CA PHE A 64 -16.47 9.77 -17.86
C PHE A 64 -15.15 9.02 -18.00
N PHE A 65 -15.13 7.71 -17.75
CA PHE A 65 -13.94 6.87 -17.93
C PHE A 65 -13.56 6.72 -19.41
N GLN A 66 -14.53 6.82 -20.32
CA GLN A 66 -14.25 6.79 -21.77
C GLN A 66 -13.45 8.02 -22.23
N SER A 67 -13.64 9.17 -21.57
CA SER A 67 -12.94 10.41 -21.93
C SER A 67 -11.48 10.44 -21.48
N THR A 68 -11.07 9.53 -20.57
CA THR A 68 -9.69 9.42 -20.07
C THR A 68 -8.97 8.18 -20.60
N ALA A 69 -9.61 7.38 -21.45
CA ALA A 69 -8.96 6.26 -22.11
C ALA A 69 -7.93 6.76 -23.12
N LYS A 70 -6.80 6.07 -23.26
CA LYS A 70 -5.81 6.35 -24.29
C LYS A 70 -6.43 6.16 -25.68
N VAL A 71 -5.98 6.95 -26.64
CA VAL A 71 -6.40 6.82 -28.05
C VAL A 71 -6.11 5.38 -28.51
N GLY A 72 -7.14 4.63 -28.90
CA GLY A 72 -7.06 3.21 -29.26
C GLY A 72 -7.53 2.23 -28.17
N GLU A 73 -7.72 2.67 -26.92
CA GLU A 73 -8.30 1.88 -25.82
C GLU A 73 -9.75 2.30 -25.52
N ILE A 74 -10.38 3.10 -26.39
CA ILE A 74 -11.77 3.52 -26.24
C ILE A 74 -12.62 2.27 -26.33
N GLY A 75 -12.93 1.70 -25.16
CA GLY A 75 -13.75 0.52 -25.05
C GLY A 75 -15.15 0.78 -25.58
N GLU A 76 -15.71 -0.15 -26.31
CA GLU A 76 -17.07 -0.10 -26.85
C GLU A 76 -18.14 0.07 -25.75
N SER A 77 -17.81 -0.27 -24.49
CA SER A 77 -18.69 -0.11 -23.32
C SER A 77 -18.05 0.68 -22.19
N ALA A 78 -18.84 1.52 -21.51
CA ALA A 78 -18.39 2.30 -20.35
C ALA A 78 -17.81 1.42 -19.24
N GLY A 79 -18.34 0.21 -19.03
CA GLY A 79 -17.84 -0.73 -18.05
C GLY A 79 -16.41 -1.23 -18.35
N LEU A 80 -16.08 -1.45 -19.63
CA LEU A 80 -14.75 -1.87 -20.03
C LEU A 80 -13.71 -0.75 -19.76
N SER A 81 -14.06 0.51 -20.03
CA SER A 81 -13.20 1.65 -19.75
C SER A 81 -12.90 1.80 -18.24
N VAL A 82 -13.89 1.53 -17.38
CA VAL A 82 -13.67 1.48 -15.91
C VAL A 82 -12.66 0.40 -15.55
N LEU A 83 -12.82 -0.81 -16.09
CA LEU A 83 -11.90 -1.93 -15.83
C LEU A 83 -10.48 -1.64 -16.31
N ILE A 84 -10.32 -1.02 -17.48
CA ILE A 84 -9.01 -0.63 -18.02
C ILE A 84 -8.34 0.41 -17.11
N ALA A 85 -9.07 1.43 -16.65
CA ALA A 85 -8.54 2.43 -15.74
C ALA A 85 -8.11 1.81 -14.40
N ILE A 86 -8.93 0.94 -13.82
CA ILE A 86 -8.64 0.19 -12.60
C ILE A 86 -7.38 -0.67 -12.78
N ALA A 87 -7.33 -1.46 -13.84
CA ALA A 87 -6.21 -2.34 -14.13
C ALA A 87 -4.92 -1.54 -14.35
N GLY A 88 -4.98 -0.45 -15.11
CA GLY A 88 -3.83 0.42 -15.37
C GLY A 88 -3.24 0.99 -14.08
N THR A 89 -4.07 1.63 -13.24
CA THR A 89 -3.61 2.19 -11.94
C THR A 89 -3.05 1.08 -11.04
N THR A 90 -3.75 -0.06 -10.94
CA THR A 90 -3.31 -1.18 -10.09
C THR A 90 -1.98 -1.77 -10.56
N LEU A 91 -1.78 -1.93 -11.86
CA LEU A 91 -0.53 -2.44 -12.44
C LEU A 91 0.63 -1.47 -12.18
N ARG A 92 0.43 -0.16 -12.32
CA ARG A 92 1.46 0.85 -12.00
C ARG A 92 1.87 0.79 -10.53
N VAL A 93 0.88 0.70 -9.62
CA VAL A 93 1.13 0.54 -8.17
C VAL A 93 1.92 -0.73 -7.89
N LEU A 94 1.46 -1.87 -8.38
CA LEU A 94 2.10 -3.16 -8.11
C LEU A 94 3.50 -3.23 -8.72
N THR A 95 3.68 -2.73 -9.94
CA THR A 95 4.99 -2.73 -10.61
C THR A 95 5.98 -1.84 -9.86
N GLY A 96 5.61 -0.60 -9.52
CA GLY A 96 6.47 0.32 -8.77
C GLY A 96 6.79 -0.19 -7.37
N LEU A 97 5.78 -0.75 -6.67
CA LEU A 97 5.93 -1.33 -5.34
C LEU A 97 6.87 -2.55 -5.35
N MET A 98 6.70 -3.46 -6.31
CA MET A 98 7.53 -4.66 -6.42
C MET A 98 8.98 -4.32 -6.82
N LEU A 99 9.17 -3.44 -7.79
CA LEU A 99 10.50 -2.94 -8.15
C LEU A 99 11.17 -2.26 -6.95
N GLY A 100 10.45 -1.36 -6.28
CA GLY A 100 10.93 -0.68 -5.08
C GLY A 100 11.30 -1.67 -3.97
N PHE A 101 10.47 -2.66 -3.72
CA PHE A 101 10.73 -3.69 -2.71
C PHE A 101 11.98 -4.53 -3.04
N VAL A 102 12.06 -5.09 -4.24
CA VAL A 102 13.17 -5.96 -4.64
C VAL A 102 14.50 -5.21 -4.62
N VAL A 103 14.54 -3.99 -5.20
CA VAL A 103 15.76 -3.19 -5.25
C VAL A 103 16.17 -2.74 -3.85
N SER A 104 15.22 -2.29 -3.02
CA SER A 104 15.52 -1.84 -1.65
C SER A 104 16.02 -2.95 -0.75
N VAL A 105 15.38 -4.13 -0.79
CA VAL A 105 15.81 -5.28 0.02
C VAL A 105 17.17 -5.75 -0.42
N THR A 106 17.41 -5.88 -1.73
CA THR A 106 18.71 -6.29 -2.27
C THR A 106 19.82 -5.31 -1.87
N LEU A 107 19.57 -4.01 -2.06
CA LEU A 107 20.53 -2.97 -1.70
C LEU A 107 20.78 -2.92 -0.18
N GLY A 108 19.74 -3.07 0.63
CA GLY A 108 19.85 -3.12 2.10
C GLY A 108 20.71 -4.29 2.58
N ILE A 109 20.54 -5.46 1.97
CA ILE A 109 21.37 -6.65 2.24
C ILE A 109 22.83 -6.38 1.81
N LEU A 110 23.06 -5.83 0.62
CA LEU A 110 24.40 -5.50 0.12
C LEU A 110 25.12 -4.49 1.04
N ILE A 111 24.43 -3.46 1.50
CA ILE A 111 24.97 -2.45 2.44
C ILE A 111 25.45 -3.11 3.73
N ARG A 112 24.74 -4.13 4.23
CA ARG A 112 25.14 -4.83 5.46
C ARG A 112 26.12 -5.97 5.20
N TYR A 113 26.05 -6.60 4.05
CA TYR A 113 26.99 -7.66 3.68
C TYR A 113 28.40 -7.12 3.40
N PHE A 114 28.53 -6.01 2.65
CA PHE A 114 29.79 -5.38 2.28
C PHE A 114 30.02 -4.11 3.09
N ARG A 115 30.95 -4.16 4.08
CA ARG A 115 31.22 -3.01 4.99
C ARG A 115 31.65 -1.75 4.25
N LEU A 116 32.51 -1.87 3.24
CA LEU A 116 32.99 -0.72 2.45
C LEU A 116 31.88 -0.08 1.66
N PHE A 117 31.07 -0.89 0.97
CA PHE A 117 29.91 -0.46 0.20
C PHE A 117 28.90 0.27 1.11
N GLY A 118 28.63 -0.28 2.30
CA GLY A 118 27.75 0.36 3.28
C GLY A 118 28.25 1.72 3.77
N LYS A 119 29.55 1.87 3.99
CA LYS A 119 30.14 3.16 4.41
C LYS A 119 30.01 4.24 3.32
N LEU A 120 30.04 3.85 2.03
CA LEU A 120 29.94 4.78 0.91
C LEU A 120 28.46 5.13 0.59
N VAL A 121 27.57 4.15 0.57
CA VAL A 121 26.19 4.32 0.08
C VAL A 121 25.25 4.85 1.17
N LEU A 122 25.39 4.40 2.41
CA LEU A 122 24.44 4.73 3.48
C LEU A 122 24.32 6.24 3.77
N PRO A 123 25.40 7.05 3.79
CA PRO A 123 25.29 8.50 3.95
C PRO A 123 24.45 9.15 2.85
N THR A 124 24.69 8.77 1.59
CA THR A 124 23.94 9.26 0.41
C THR A 124 22.45 8.90 0.51
N VAL A 125 22.14 7.66 0.88
CA VAL A 125 20.75 7.21 1.09
C VAL A 125 20.07 8.06 2.17
N ARG A 126 20.73 8.28 3.31
CA ARG A 126 20.19 9.10 4.41
C ARG A 126 19.98 10.56 4.02
N MET A 127 20.82 11.08 3.15
CA MET A 127 20.70 12.46 2.63
C MET A 127 19.53 12.61 1.66
N LEU A 128 19.29 11.60 0.81
CA LEU A 128 18.22 11.62 -0.20
C LEU A 128 16.85 11.20 0.37
N ALA A 129 16.81 10.36 1.40
CA ALA A 129 15.58 9.84 1.98
C ALA A 129 14.56 10.89 2.45
N PRO A 130 14.94 12.06 3.00
CA PRO A 130 13.98 13.09 3.37
C PRO A 130 13.33 13.83 2.21
N ILE A 131 13.85 13.66 0.98
CA ILE A 131 13.29 14.33 -0.20
C ILE A 131 11.92 13.71 -0.50
N SER A 132 10.87 14.57 -0.49
CA SER A 132 9.51 14.14 -0.80
C SER A 132 9.45 13.46 -2.18
N PRO A 133 8.75 12.33 -2.33
CA PRO A 133 8.53 11.70 -3.62
C PRO A 133 7.98 12.67 -4.68
N LEU A 134 7.12 13.60 -4.29
CA LEU A 134 6.54 14.60 -5.19
C LEU A 134 7.58 15.52 -5.84
N ALA A 135 8.70 15.80 -5.16
CA ALA A 135 9.77 16.61 -5.72
C ALA A 135 10.49 15.91 -6.90
N TRP A 136 10.35 14.59 -7.01
CA TRP A 136 10.91 13.81 -8.12
C TRP A 136 10.03 13.80 -9.38
N LEU A 137 8.79 14.30 -9.30
CA LEU A 137 7.85 14.27 -10.42
C LEU A 137 8.37 14.96 -11.69
N PRO A 138 8.96 16.19 -11.65
CA PRO A 138 9.54 16.79 -12.84
C PRO A 138 10.67 15.94 -13.42
N VAL A 139 11.54 15.37 -12.57
CA VAL A 139 12.63 14.49 -13.00
C VAL A 139 12.07 13.24 -13.67
N ALA A 140 11.02 12.63 -13.10
CA ALA A 140 10.36 11.47 -13.68
C ALA A 140 9.83 11.76 -15.10
N ILE A 141 9.18 12.91 -15.28
CA ILE A 141 8.64 13.32 -16.59
C ILE A 141 9.77 13.61 -17.59
N PHE A 142 10.86 14.25 -17.16
CA PHE A 142 12.01 14.52 -18.05
C PHE A 142 12.73 13.25 -18.49
N VAL A 143 12.83 12.25 -17.59
CA VAL A 143 13.58 11.01 -17.89
C VAL A 143 12.73 10.01 -18.67
N PHE A 144 11.47 9.84 -18.31
CA PHE A 144 10.59 8.78 -18.86
C PHE A 144 9.56 9.33 -19.88
N GLY A 145 9.45 10.64 -20.02
CA GLY A 145 8.41 11.25 -20.86
C GLY A 145 7.03 11.18 -20.20
N VAL A 146 5.98 11.42 -21.00
CA VAL A 146 4.58 11.30 -20.59
C VAL A 146 4.12 9.86 -20.77
N GLY A 147 3.45 9.28 -19.77
CA GLY A 147 2.95 7.90 -19.83
C GLY A 147 3.12 7.13 -18.53
N ASP A 148 3.16 5.80 -18.61
CA ASP A 148 3.19 4.92 -17.42
C ASP A 148 4.51 4.98 -16.65
N GLY A 149 5.63 5.28 -17.34
CA GLY A 149 6.97 5.34 -16.76
C GLY A 149 7.09 6.24 -15.54
N PRO A 150 6.73 7.53 -15.63
CA PRO A 150 6.74 8.44 -14.49
C PRO A 150 5.94 7.93 -13.30
N ALA A 151 4.75 7.37 -13.51
CA ALA A 151 3.91 6.86 -12.43
C ALA A 151 4.57 5.68 -11.70
N VAL A 152 5.11 4.72 -12.43
CA VAL A 152 5.84 3.58 -11.87
C VAL A 152 7.10 4.05 -11.12
N PHE A 153 7.85 4.98 -11.69
CA PHE A 153 9.04 5.56 -11.04
C PHE A 153 8.69 6.32 -9.76
N MET A 154 7.60 7.09 -9.76
CA MET A 154 7.15 7.80 -8.57
C MET A 154 6.78 6.87 -7.43
N VAL A 155 6.06 5.77 -7.72
CA VAL A 155 5.76 4.72 -6.75
C VAL A 155 7.06 4.06 -6.26
N PHE A 156 7.98 3.73 -7.18
CA PHE A 156 9.29 3.18 -6.85
C PHE A 156 10.03 4.07 -5.84
N ILE A 157 10.20 5.35 -6.12
CA ILE A 157 10.92 6.30 -5.24
C ILE A 157 10.21 6.44 -3.89
N ALA A 158 8.88 6.48 -3.88
CA ALA A 158 8.10 6.63 -2.65
C ALA A 158 8.36 5.51 -1.65
N VAL A 159 8.53 4.27 -2.13
CA VAL A 159 8.72 3.11 -1.25
C VAL A 159 10.20 2.75 -1.07
N PHE A 160 11.08 3.14 -2.01
CA PHE A 160 12.48 2.73 -2.06
C PHE A 160 13.24 3.08 -0.79
N PHE A 161 13.30 4.35 -0.42
CA PHE A 161 14.08 4.78 0.74
C PHE A 161 13.52 4.21 2.05
N MET A 162 12.21 4.17 2.19
CA MET A 162 11.55 3.65 3.38
C MET A 162 11.82 2.15 3.58
N ILE A 163 11.66 1.35 2.52
CA ILE A 163 11.91 -0.09 2.59
C ILE A 163 13.40 -0.38 2.74
N LEU A 164 14.28 0.40 2.11
CA LEU A 164 15.73 0.24 2.23
C LEU A 164 16.21 0.44 3.67
N LEU A 165 15.83 1.56 4.30
CA LEU A 165 16.21 1.85 5.68
C LEU A 165 15.57 0.87 6.66
N ALA A 166 14.33 0.47 6.41
CA ALA A 166 13.66 -0.54 7.20
C ALA A 166 14.34 -1.92 7.06
N THR A 167 14.79 -2.31 5.87
CA THR A 167 15.56 -3.56 5.65
C THR A 167 16.84 -3.56 6.46
N ILE A 168 17.59 -2.45 6.45
CA ILE A 168 18.81 -2.29 7.24
C ILE A 168 18.50 -2.44 8.73
N SER A 169 17.43 -1.78 9.21
CA SER A 169 16.98 -1.87 10.61
C SER A 169 16.57 -3.30 10.99
N GLN A 170 15.86 -4.01 10.12
CA GLN A 170 15.47 -5.41 10.36
C GLN A 170 16.70 -6.33 10.49
N ILE A 171 17.74 -6.13 9.65
CA ILE A 171 18.99 -6.90 9.74
C ILE A 171 19.70 -6.61 11.07
N ASP A 172 19.76 -5.34 11.49
CA ASP A 172 20.42 -4.94 12.73
C ASP A 172 19.70 -5.47 13.98
N ASN A 173 18.39 -5.66 13.91
CA ASN A 173 17.55 -6.15 15.00
C ASN A 173 17.41 -7.68 15.07
N VAL A 174 18.12 -8.44 14.23
CA VAL A 174 18.12 -9.92 14.34
C VAL A 174 18.68 -10.34 15.68
N PRO A 175 17.96 -11.20 16.47
CA PRO A 175 18.41 -11.61 17.78
C PRO A 175 19.80 -12.24 17.74
N GLN A 176 20.71 -11.76 18.58
CA GLN A 176 22.10 -12.22 18.63
C GLN A 176 22.22 -13.72 18.89
N ASN A 177 21.28 -14.30 19.64
CA ASN A 177 21.26 -15.72 19.93
C ASN A 177 21.25 -16.57 18.63
N TYR A 178 20.51 -16.17 17.60
CA TYR A 178 20.51 -16.88 16.32
C TYR A 178 21.85 -16.83 15.63
N LEU A 179 22.53 -15.66 15.70
CA LEU A 179 23.85 -15.48 15.10
C LEU A 179 24.93 -16.25 15.87
N HIS A 180 24.84 -16.29 17.20
CA HIS A 180 25.77 -17.05 18.05
C HIS A 180 25.64 -18.56 17.81
N VAL A 181 24.43 -19.10 17.83
CA VAL A 181 24.21 -20.53 17.56
C VAL A 181 24.75 -20.94 16.19
N ALA A 182 24.43 -20.15 15.14
CA ALA A 182 24.91 -20.44 13.80
C ALA A 182 26.45 -20.44 13.71
N ARG A 183 27.12 -19.50 14.40
CA ARG A 183 28.60 -19.45 14.45
C ARG A 183 29.19 -20.64 15.18
N ILE A 184 28.60 -21.07 16.30
CA ILE A 184 29.04 -22.25 17.03
C ILE A 184 28.94 -23.50 16.17
N MET A 185 27.88 -23.57 15.32
CA MET A 185 27.72 -24.66 14.33
C MET A 185 28.65 -24.54 13.11
N GLY A 186 29.59 -23.60 13.09
CA GLY A 186 30.57 -23.42 12.02
C GLY A 186 30.03 -22.76 10.75
N ALA A 187 28.90 -22.04 10.82
CA ALA A 187 28.34 -21.37 9.65
C ALA A 187 29.30 -20.31 9.08
N THR A 188 29.54 -20.36 7.78
CA THR A 188 30.26 -19.34 7.04
C THR A 188 29.45 -18.03 6.99
N ARG A 189 30.12 -16.91 6.69
CA ARG A 189 29.45 -15.60 6.58
C ARG A 189 28.30 -15.64 5.56
N SER A 190 28.48 -16.28 4.43
CA SER A 190 27.44 -16.43 3.42
C SER A 190 26.24 -17.26 3.95
N GLN A 191 26.51 -18.39 4.60
CA GLN A 191 25.46 -19.22 5.21
C GLN A 191 24.70 -18.46 6.29
N LEU A 192 25.38 -17.65 7.09
CA LEU A 192 24.75 -16.82 8.11
C LEU A 192 23.73 -15.84 7.50
N TYR A 193 24.09 -15.18 6.38
CA TYR A 193 23.17 -14.24 5.72
C TYR A 193 21.99 -14.98 5.05
N TRP A 194 22.29 -15.98 4.21
CA TRP A 194 21.26 -16.62 3.38
C TRP A 194 20.35 -17.57 4.15
N ARG A 195 20.85 -18.27 5.17
CA ARG A 195 20.09 -19.29 5.91
C ARG A 195 19.56 -18.83 7.25
N VAL A 196 20.06 -17.72 7.81
CA VAL A 196 19.64 -17.24 9.13
C VAL A 196 19.04 -15.84 9.03
N ILE A 197 19.81 -14.85 8.56
CA ILE A 197 19.38 -13.44 8.59
C ILE A 197 18.20 -13.21 7.64
N ILE A 198 18.31 -13.60 6.36
CA ILE A 198 17.24 -13.34 5.38
C ILE A 198 15.91 -14.00 5.76
N PRO A 199 15.86 -15.29 6.11
CA PRO A 199 14.62 -15.90 6.59
C PRO A 199 14.07 -15.25 7.87
N ALA A 200 14.94 -14.79 8.76
CA ALA A 200 14.53 -14.16 10.02
C ALA A 200 13.89 -12.77 9.82
N ILE A 201 14.36 -11.98 8.84
CA ILE A 201 13.82 -10.65 8.57
C ILE A 201 12.62 -10.66 7.62
N LEU A 202 12.40 -11.74 6.85
CA LEU A 202 11.38 -11.81 5.82
C LEU A 202 9.96 -11.49 6.33
N PRO A 203 9.52 -11.98 7.50
CA PRO A 203 8.22 -11.61 8.05
C PRO A 203 8.06 -10.11 8.28
N GLY A 204 9.08 -9.46 8.83
CA GLY A 204 9.11 -8.00 9.02
C GLY A 204 9.07 -7.23 7.71
N LEU A 205 9.78 -7.71 6.69
CA LEU A 205 9.77 -7.09 5.34
C LEU A 205 8.39 -7.14 4.69
N PHE A 206 7.63 -8.22 4.84
CA PHE A 206 6.25 -8.28 4.35
C PHE A 206 5.31 -7.30 5.06
N VAL A 207 5.49 -7.10 6.36
CA VAL A 207 4.73 -6.08 7.10
C VAL A 207 5.04 -4.68 6.55
N ILE A 208 6.32 -4.37 6.34
CA ILE A 208 6.77 -3.09 5.80
C ILE A 208 6.26 -2.89 4.37
N LEU A 209 6.29 -3.92 3.51
CA LEU A 209 5.74 -3.88 2.16
C LEU A 209 4.27 -3.47 2.17
N ARG A 210 3.46 -4.07 3.04
CA ARG A 210 2.03 -3.76 3.16
C ARG A 210 1.77 -2.35 3.69
N LEU A 211 2.54 -1.88 4.66
CA LEU A 211 2.42 -0.50 5.15
C LEU A 211 2.75 0.51 4.05
N ASN A 212 3.74 0.22 3.21
CA ASN A 212 4.11 1.08 2.09
C ASN A 212 3.14 1.02 0.90
N LEU A 213 2.27 0.01 0.83
CA LEU A 213 1.21 -0.08 -0.19
C LEU A 213 0.29 1.16 -0.16
N PHE A 214 -0.11 1.63 1.02
CA PHE A 214 -0.95 2.82 1.13
C PHE A 214 -0.25 4.08 0.63
N GLY A 215 1.05 4.24 0.93
CA GLY A 215 1.87 5.32 0.39
C GLY A 215 2.01 5.24 -1.14
N ALA A 216 2.16 4.04 -1.68
CA ALA A 216 2.20 3.79 -3.12
C ALA A 216 0.92 4.24 -3.83
N TRP A 217 -0.26 3.93 -3.26
CA TRP A 217 -1.55 4.41 -3.78
C TRP A 217 -1.65 5.93 -3.78
N MET A 218 -1.26 6.61 -2.71
CA MET A 218 -1.29 8.07 -2.65
C MET A 218 -0.42 8.71 -3.74
N VAL A 219 0.77 8.18 -3.94
CA VAL A 219 1.74 8.75 -4.89
C VAL A 219 1.36 8.48 -6.34
N VAL A 220 0.84 7.28 -6.68
CA VAL A 220 0.43 6.98 -8.06
C VAL A 220 -0.70 7.88 -8.54
N LEU A 221 -1.67 8.18 -7.68
CA LEU A 221 -2.79 9.06 -8.07
C LEU A 221 -2.33 10.46 -8.44
N ILE A 222 -1.33 10.99 -7.72
CA ILE A 222 -0.75 12.30 -8.03
C ILE A 222 0.06 12.24 -9.32
N ALA A 223 0.83 11.17 -9.53
CA ALA A 223 1.59 10.97 -10.75
C ALA A 223 0.68 10.84 -11.98
N GLU A 224 -0.42 10.10 -11.86
CA GLU A 224 -1.44 9.98 -12.91
C GLU A 224 -2.12 11.32 -13.22
N ALA A 225 -2.45 12.09 -12.19
CA ALA A 225 -3.07 13.41 -12.37
C ALA A 225 -2.16 14.41 -13.09
N ALA A 226 -0.82 14.28 -12.95
CA ALA A 226 0.14 15.28 -13.43
C ALA A 226 0.91 14.87 -14.69
N GLY A 227 0.99 13.57 -15.04
CA GLY A 227 1.93 13.18 -16.10
C GLY A 227 1.56 11.95 -16.94
N VAL A 228 0.50 11.22 -16.62
CA VAL A 228 0.18 9.97 -17.33
C VAL A 228 -0.93 10.16 -18.37
N GLY A 229 -1.90 11.01 -18.09
CA GLY A 229 -3.07 11.25 -18.96
C GLY A 229 -4.12 10.14 -18.93
N SER A 230 -3.98 9.12 -18.07
CA SER A 230 -4.95 8.02 -17.90
C SER A 230 -4.90 7.45 -16.48
N GLY A 231 -5.94 6.73 -16.06
CA GLY A 231 -6.03 6.11 -14.75
C GLY A 231 -6.95 6.84 -13.77
N LEU A 232 -7.07 6.30 -12.55
CA LEU A 232 -7.98 6.83 -11.54
C LEU A 232 -7.59 8.23 -11.04
N GLY A 233 -6.28 8.53 -10.96
CA GLY A 233 -5.80 9.87 -10.59
C GLY A 233 -6.16 10.93 -11.60
N GLN A 234 -6.09 10.60 -12.89
CA GLN A 234 -6.52 11.50 -13.97
C GLN A 234 -8.03 11.77 -13.91
N LEU A 235 -8.84 10.77 -13.57
CA LEU A 235 -10.28 10.92 -13.38
C LEU A 235 -10.62 11.86 -12.23
N VAL A 236 -9.92 11.75 -11.10
CA VAL A 236 -10.08 12.70 -9.98
C VAL A 236 -9.77 14.12 -10.43
N MET A 237 -8.71 14.30 -11.25
CA MET A 237 -8.35 15.61 -11.79
C MET A 237 -9.39 16.16 -12.76
N LEU A 238 -9.92 15.30 -13.64
CA LEU A 238 -11.01 15.65 -14.56
C LEU A 238 -12.27 16.06 -13.77
N ALA A 239 -12.67 15.26 -12.80
CA ALA A 239 -13.82 15.52 -11.95
C ALA A 239 -13.69 16.86 -11.20
N ARG A 240 -12.50 17.16 -10.68
CA ARG A 240 -12.18 18.44 -10.05
C ARG A 240 -12.32 19.60 -11.04
N ASN A 241 -11.76 19.47 -12.24
CA ASN A 241 -11.77 20.54 -13.25
C ASN A 241 -13.16 20.81 -13.83
N THR A 242 -14.03 19.79 -13.83
CA THR A 242 -15.43 19.90 -14.27
C THR A 242 -16.41 20.19 -13.12
N PHE A 243 -15.91 20.38 -11.88
CA PHE A 243 -16.74 20.55 -10.67
C PHE A 243 -17.76 19.43 -10.46
N ASN A 244 -17.47 18.21 -10.95
CA ASN A 244 -18.30 17.03 -10.76
C ASN A 244 -17.91 16.29 -9.48
N PHE A 245 -18.42 16.75 -8.34
CA PHE A 245 -18.09 16.15 -7.04
C PHE A 245 -18.59 14.71 -6.91
N THR A 246 -19.69 14.36 -7.55
CA THR A 246 -20.21 12.98 -7.58
C THR A 246 -19.18 12.02 -8.17
N LEU A 247 -18.52 12.40 -9.28
CA LEU A 247 -17.44 11.62 -9.89
C LEU A 247 -16.19 11.54 -8.99
N VAL A 248 -15.86 12.62 -8.26
CA VAL A 248 -14.75 12.60 -7.28
C VAL A 248 -14.99 11.53 -6.23
N TYR A 249 -16.15 11.57 -5.54
CA TYR A 249 -16.45 10.61 -4.46
C TYR A 249 -16.62 9.19 -4.97
N PHE A 250 -17.18 9.01 -6.16
CA PHE A 250 -17.25 7.72 -6.82
C PHE A 250 -15.85 7.13 -7.05
N THR A 251 -14.95 7.92 -7.65
CA THR A 251 -13.57 7.48 -7.93
C THR A 251 -12.79 7.22 -6.63
N MET A 252 -12.96 8.08 -5.59
CA MET A 252 -12.35 7.84 -4.29
C MET A 252 -12.82 6.54 -3.65
N THR A 253 -14.11 6.21 -3.78
CA THR A 253 -14.67 4.95 -3.27
C THR A 253 -14.06 3.75 -4.01
N LEU A 254 -13.93 3.82 -5.33
CA LEU A 254 -13.24 2.79 -6.12
C LEU A 254 -11.79 2.59 -5.66
N ILE A 255 -11.05 3.67 -5.46
CA ILE A 255 -9.67 3.62 -4.98
C ILE A 255 -9.60 2.95 -3.60
N GLY A 256 -10.51 3.30 -2.69
CA GLY A 256 -10.59 2.68 -1.36
C GLY A 256 -10.85 1.17 -1.43
N ILE A 257 -11.80 0.75 -2.25
CA ILE A 257 -12.11 -0.67 -2.45
C ILE A 257 -10.91 -1.41 -3.04
N LEU A 258 -10.26 -0.85 -4.06
CA LEU A 258 -9.07 -1.44 -4.69
C LEU A 258 -7.90 -1.55 -3.71
N GLY A 259 -7.66 -0.52 -2.90
CA GLY A 259 -6.63 -0.55 -1.87
C GLY A 259 -6.84 -1.71 -0.88
N VAL A 260 -8.08 -1.93 -0.43
CA VAL A 260 -8.43 -3.07 0.43
C VAL A 260 -8.24 -4.40 -0.29
N LEU A 261 -8.69 -4.52 -1.54
CA LEU A 261 -8.54 -5.77 -2.31
C LEU A 261 -7.07 -6.15 -2.50
N VAL A 262 -6.22 -5.19 -2.85
CA VAL A 262 -4.77 -5.42 -3.01
C VAL A 262 -4.12 -5.75 -1.66
N ASP A 263 -4.49 -5.09 -0.56
CA ASP A 263 -3.98 -5.44 0.79
C ASP A 263 -4.37 -6.86 1.19
N VAL A 264 -5.62 -7.28 0.92
CA VAL A 264 -6.09 -8.65 1.18
C VAL A 264 -5.31 -9.67 0.33
N ALA A 265 -5.07 -9.37 -0.95
CA ALA A 265 -4.25 -10.21 -1.83
C ALA A 265 -2.81 -10.34 -1.31
N LEU A 266 -2.18 -9.23 -0.90
CA LEU A 266 -0.83 -9.26 -0.32
C LEU A 266 -0.79 -10.03 1.01
N ARG A 267 -1.83 -9.96 1.84
CA ARG A 267 -1.93 -10.79 3.06
C ARG A 267 -1.94 -12.28 2.73
N GLU A 268 -2.68 -12.66 1.71
CA GLU A 268 -2.75 -14.07 1.31
C GLU A 268 -1.41 -14.56 0.74
N ILE A 269 -0.74 -13.73 -0.08
CA ILE A 269 0.62 -14.00 -0.56
C ILE A 269 1.59 -14.14 0.61
N GLN A 270 1.57 -13.20 1.56
CA GLN A 270 2.38 -13.25 2.78
C GLN A 270 2.14 -14.56 3.56
N ARG A 271 0.89 -14.95 3.74
CA ARG A 271 0.52 -16.17 4.48
C ARG A 271 1.07 -17.43 3.81
N ARG A 272 1.05 -17.47 2.48
CA ARG A 272 1.61 -18.60 1.71
C ARG A 272 3.13 -18.58 1.68
N ALA A 273 3.72 -17.40 1.51
CA ALA A 273 5.19 -17.23 1.48
C ALA A 273 5.84 -17.54 2.83
N LEU A 274 5.16 -17.32 3.95
CA LEU A 274 5.66 -17.52 5.32
C LEU A 274 5.07 -18.78 6.00
N TYR A 275 4.89 -19.86 5.24
CA TYR A 275 4.27 -21.09 5.74
C TYR A 275 5.03 -21.74 6.92
N TRP A 276 6.33 -21.45 7.04
CA TRP A 276 7.21 -21.98 8.11
C TRP A 276 7.11 -21.22 9.44
N LEU A 277 6.46 -20.05 9.45
CA LEU A 277 6.25 -19.38 10.73
C LEU A 277 5.22 -20.13 11.56
N PRO A 278 5.50 -20.41 12.84
CA PRO A 278 4.50 -20.93 13.74
C PRO A 278 3.31 -19.97 13.74
N LYS A 279 2.12 -20.47 13.45
CA LYS A 279 0.90 -19.73 13.75
C LYS A 279 1.00 -19.37 15.23
N ALA A 280 0.87 -18.07 15.56
CA ALA A 280 0.95 -17.61 16.94
C ALA A 280 0.26 -18.63 17.84
N PRO A 281 0.93 -19.13 18.90
CA PRO A 281 0.32 -20.14 19.73
C PRO A 281 -1.01 -19.60 20.21
N ARG A 282 -2.11 -20.30 19.94
CA ARG A 282 -3.33 -20.14 20.73
C ARG A 282 -2.82 -20.21 22.16
N ARG A 283 -2.89 -19.15 22.92
CA ARG A 283 -2.66 -19.22 24.36
C ARG A 283 -3.67 -20.25 24.84
N ILE A 284 -3.15 -21.47 25.05
CA ILE A 284 -3.89 -22.55 25.72
C ILE A 284 -4.14 -21.98 27.10
N GLY A 285 -5.39 -21.93 27.49
CA GLY A 285 -5.99 -21.28 28.62
C GLY A 285 -5.09 -21.11 29.86
N GLU A 286 -5.07 -19.93 30.35
CA GLU A 286 -5.06 -19.68 31.77
C GLU A 286 -6.51 -19.49 32.23
#